data_7f27ad2ec42ec4a1ff1bea30db2965e5
#
_entry.id   7f27ad2ec42ec4a1ff1bea30db2965e5
#
_cell.length_a   1.000
_cell.length_b   1.000
_cell.length_c   1.000
_cell.angle_alpha   90.00
_cell.angle_beta   90.00
_cell.angle_gamma   90.00
#
_symmetry.space_group_name_H-M   'P 1'
#
loop_
_entity.id
_entity.type
_entity.pdbx_description
1 polymer ?
#
loop_
_entity_poly.entity_id
_entity_poly.type
_entity_poly.pdbx_seq_one_letter_code
_entity_poly.pdbx_strand_id
1 'polypeptide(L)'
;MSSPKITFHHNIRNLGINQNHWYAVARSIELKSQPLSITLWHQPIVLYRGCSGKIYALEDICPHRFIKLSSGRVIADELECAYHGWRFESSGKCSHVPYLGNDQKLPSCQVQTFPVQERHGFIWLFPGDKSLANLIDPLEIPEWEHLNYIATISVIKCRAHYSYLVENLMDMHHGHLHQDWQAWAAAKLIDLSENEYRVDAYYQAQSYYKIDKIWSICQLVFPSLRQLHPEALNVSYIYPNWVSSLGKDFKIYCLLLPIN
;
A
#
# COMPACT_ATOMS: atom_id res chain seq x y z
N MET A 1 -31.26 30.98 4.32
CA MET A 1 -30.16 30.23 4.92
C MET A 1 -29.04 30.27 3.93
N SER A 2 -27.97 31.02 4.22
CA SER A 2 -26.80 31.11 3.31
C SER A 2 -25.99 29.82 3.42
N SER A 3 -25.75 29.17 2.28
CA SER A 3 -24.82 28.03 2.20
C SER A 3 -23.46 28.44 2.77
N PRO A 4 -22.79 27.61 3.56
CA PRO A 4 -21.47 27.92 4.05
C PRO A 4 -20.53 28.09 2.86
N LYS A 5 -19.82 29.21 2.80
CA LYS A 5 -18.75 29.43 1.84
C LYS A 5 -17.60 28.47 2.21
N ILE A 6 -17.44 27.40 1.45
CA ILE A 6 -16.28 26.52 1.56
C ILE A 6 -15.07 27.31 1.01
N THR A 7 -14.29 27.87 1.88
CA THR A 7 -13.02 28.50 1.52
C THR A 7 -11.94 27.41 1.47
N PHE A 8 -11.62 26.95 0.27
CA PHE A 8 -10.47 26.07 0.04
C PHE A 8 -9.17 26.87 0.18
N HIS A 9 -8.68 27.05 1.40
CA HIS A 9 -7.45 27.79 1.67
C HIS A 9 -6.17 26.98 1.55
N HIS A 10 -6.27 25.63 1.43
CA HIS A 10 -5.10 24.76 1.23
C HIS A 10 -5.29 23.87 0.01
N ASN A 11 -4.31 23.90 -0.87
CA ASN A 11 -4.24 22.90 -1.94
C ASN A 11 -3.89 21.56 -1.28
N ILE A 12 -4.86 20.64 -1.22
CA ILE A 12 -4.70 19.30 -0.63
C ILE A 12 -3.49 18.55 -1.20
N ARG A 13 -3.11 18.86 -2.44
CA ARG A 13 -1.98 18.24 -3.12
C ARG A 13 -0.60 18.71 -2.61
N ASN A 14 -0.57 19.77 -1.82
CA ASN A 14 0.62 20.21 -1.11
C ASN A 14 0.77 19.56 0.27
N LEU A 15 -0.24 18.82 0.72
CA LEU A 15 -0.16 18.05 1.96
C LEU A 15 0.63 16.77 1.71
N GLY A 16 1.56 16.49 2.61
CA GLY A 16 2.27 15.22 2.62
C GLY A 16 1.38 14.05 3.02
N ILE A 17 1.98 12.89 3.15
CA ILE A 17 1.31 11.71 3.71
C ILE A 17 1.23 11.81 5.24
N ASN A 18 0.23 11.17 5.85
CA ASN A 18 0.28 10.91 7.28
C ASN A 18 1.27 9.77 7.56
N GLN A 19 2.41 10.11 8.15
CA GLN A 19 3.46 9.13 8.43
C GLN A 19 3.06 8.08 9.48
N ASN A 20 2.09 8.39 10.34
CA ASN A 20 1.63 7.48 11.40
C ASN A 20 0.56 6.51 10.89
N HIS A 21 0.79 5.91 9.72
CA HIS A 21 -0.03 4.85 9.16
C HIS A 21 0.82 3.79 8.45
N TRP A 22 0.24 2.61 8.24
CA TRP A 22 0.84 1.52 7.49
C TRP A 22 0.61 1.67 5.99
N TYR A 23 1.67 1.53 5.21
CA TYR A 23 1.66 1.57 3.75
C TYR A 23 2.13 0.23 3.19
N ALA A 24 1.38 -0.35 2.26
CA ALA A 24 1.82 -1.51 1.49
C ALA A 24 2.90 -1.07 0.50
N VAL A 25 4.15 -1.40 0.77
CA VAL A 25 5.30 -0.86 0.02
C VAL A 25 5.89 -1.82 -1.01
N ALA A 26 5.62 -3.12 -0.88
CA ALA A 26 6.03 -4.14 -1.83
C ALA A 26 5.15 -5.38 -1.69
N ARG A 27 5.12 -6.23 -2.72
CA ARG A 27 4.60 -7.60 -2.60
C ARG A 27 5.67 -8.48 -1.94
N SER A 28 5.26 -9.40 -1.07
CA SER A 28 6.19 -10.32 -0.40
C SER A 28 7.07 -11.09 -1.39
N ILE A 29 6.52 -11.47 -2.54
CA ILE A 29 7.21 -12.21 -3.60
C ILE A 29 8.33 -11.39 -4.29
N GLU A 30 8.30 -10.07 -4.19
CA GLU A 30 9.33 -9.19 -4.77
C GLU A 30 10.60 -9.14 -3.93
N LEU A 31 10.49 -9.36 -2.61
CA LEU A 31 11.62 -9.37 -1.69
C LEU A 31 12.23 -10.79 -1.61
N LYS A 32 13.22 -11.03 -2.46
CA LYS A 32 13.99 -12.27 -2.50
C LYS A 32 15.24 -12.16 -1.62
N SER A 33 16.33 -12.80 -2.04
CA SER A 33 17.62 -12.77 -1.33
C SER A 33 18.39 -11.45 -1.47
N GLN A 34 18.04 -10.62 -2.46
CA GLN A 34 18.66 -9.31 -2.66
C GLN A 34 17.85 -8.22 -1.96
N PRO A 35 18.53 -7.19 -1.43
CA PRO A 35 17.84 -6.01 -0.90
C PRO A 35 16.97 -5.34 -1.98
N LEU A 36 15.80 -4.85 -1.59
CA LEU A 36 14.84 -4.18 -2.47
C LEU A 36 14.78 -2.69 -2.12
N SER A 37 15.09 -1.82 -3.09
CA SER A 37 14.90 -0.37 -2.94
C SER A 37 13.47 0.02 -3.24
N ILE A 38 12.86 0.76 -2.33
CA ILE A 38 11.55 1.38 -2.52
C ILE A 38 11.62 2.87 -2.18
N THR A 39 10.61 3.62 -2.58
CA THR A 39 10.44 5.02 -2.18
C THR A 39 9.04 5.19 -1.63
N LEU A 40 8.92 5.80 -0.45
CA LEU A 40 7.67 6.24 0.13
C LEU A 40 7.77 7.73 0.44
N TRP A 41 6.98 8.54 -0.25
CA TRP A 41 6.93 10.00 -0.09
C TRP A 41 8.32 10.65 0.00
N HIS A 42 9.09 10.55 -1.10
CA HIS A 42 10.48 11.02 -1.23
C HIS A 42 11.52 10.30 -0.34
N GLN A 43 11.11 9.50 0.64
CA GLN A 43 12.00 8.77 1.52
C GLN A 43 12.51 7.50 0.82
N PRO A 44 13.82 7.38 0.52
CA PRO A 44 14.39 6.15 0.00
C PRO A 44 14.52 5.13 1.15
N ILE A 45 14.04 3.93 0.92
CA ILE A 45 14.02 2.85 1.91
C ILE A 45 14.53 1.57 1.26
N VAL A 46 15.35 0.82 1.97
CA VAL A 46 15.76 -0.53 1.60
C VAL A 46 15.05 -1.55 2.47
N LEU A 47 14.40 -2.49 1.82
CA LEU A 47 13.85 -3.69 2.45
C LEU A 47 14.82 -4.84 2.25
N TYR A 48 15.04 -5.66 3.27
CA TYR A 48 15.80 -6.89 3.13
C TYR A 48 15.26 -7.98 4.03
N ARG A 49 15.45 -9.23 3.60
CA ARG A 49 15.09 -10.40 4.37
C ARG A 49 16.37 -11.02 4.91
N GLY A 50 16.51 -11.06 6.21
CA GLY A 50 17.62 -11.73 6.89
C GLY A 50 17.55 -13.24 6.77
N CYS A 51 18.62 -13.93 7.14
CA CYS A 51 18.67 -15.39 7.15
C CYS A 51 17.73 -16.03 8.18
N SER A 52 17.31 -15.26 9.20
CA SER A 52 16.25 -15.64 10.13
C SER A 52 14.84 -15.68 9.49
N GLY A 53 14.72 -15.24 8.23
CA GLY A 53 13.44 -15.07 7.53
C GLY A 53 12.72 -13.76 7.84
N LYS A 54 13.14 -13.01 8.83
CA LYS A 54 12.56 -11.71 9.20
C LYS A 54 12.86 -10.65 8.16
N ILE A 55 11.90 -9.75 7.96
CA ILE A 55 12.05 -8.57 7.10
C ILE A 55 12.45 -7.38 7.95
N TYR A 56 13.36 -6.58 7.41
CA TYR A 56 13.84 -5.34 8.00
C TYR A 56 13.76 -4.22 6.98
N ALA A 57 13.62 -2.97 7.47
CA ALA A 57 13.62 -1.77 6.66
C ALA A 57 14.55 -0.72 7.26
N LEU A 58 15.44 -0.24 6.43
CA LEU A 58 16.37 0.86 6.75
C LEU A 58 16.21 1.97 5.73
N GLU A 59 16.64 3.17 6.08
CA GLU A 59 16.88 4.22 5.10
C GLU A 59 17.90 3.74 4.06
N ASP A 60 17.61 3.93 2.77
CA ASP A 60 18.47 3.41 1.68
C ASP A 60 19.68 4.31 1.41
N ILE A 61 20.38 4.70 2.50
CA ILE A 61 21.55 5.58 2.43
C ILE A 61 22.60 5.11 3.44
N CYS A 62 23.80 4.79 2.95
CA CYS A 62 24.93 4.50 3.81
C CYS A 62 25.50 5.82 4.39
N PRO A 63 25.57 5.98 5.74
CA PRO A 63 26.02 7.24 6.35
C PRO A 63 27.51 7.56 6.11
N HIS A 64 28.29 6.60 5.61
CA HIS A 64 29.70 6.82 5.30
C HIS A 64 29.92 7.70 4.05
N ARG A 65 29.27 7.36 2.91
CA ARG A 65 29.48 8.03 1.62
C ARG A 65 28.18 8.14 0.80
N PHE A 66 27.03 8.06 1.44
CA PHE A 66 25.71 8.29 0.85
C PHE A 66 25.34 7.38 -0.34
N ILE A 67 26.00 6.22 -0.46
CA ILE A 67 25.68 5.19 -1.43
C ILE A 67 24.42 4.45 -0.95
N LYS A 68 23.61 4.01 -1.90
CA LYS A 68 22.43 3.20 -1.60
C LYS A 68 22.82 1.88 -0.93
N LEU A 69 22.23 1.59 0.20
CA LEU A 69 22.41 0.32 0.91
C LEU A 69 21.77 -0.84 0.13
N SER A 70 20.72 -0.58 -0.64
CA SER A 70 20.08 -1.56 -1.53
C SER A 70 20.99 -2.10 -2.64
N SER A 71 22.10 -1.43 -2.95
CA SER A 71 23.13 -1.93 -3.85
C SER A 71 24.06 -2.94 -3.20
N GLY A 72 23.95 -3.14 -1.89
CA GLY A 72 24.76 -4.06 -1.11
C GLY A 72 24.19 -5.46 -1.07
N ARG A 73 24.51 -6.19 0.00
CA ARG A 73 24.08 -7.58 0.19
C ARG A 73 23.71 -7.86 1.65
N VAL A 74 22.90 -8.90 1.82
CA VAL A 74 22.53 -9.38 3.15
C VAL A 74 23.59 -10.36 3.64
N ILE A 75 24.07 -10.16 4.87
CA ILE A 75 25.00 -11.04 5.58
C ILE A 75 24.35 -11.42 6.92
N ALA A 76 23.90 -12.63 7.05
CA ALA A 76 23.05 -13.07 8.16
C ALA A 76 21.77 -12.18 8.26
N ASP A 77 21.60 -11.44 9.34
CA ASP A 77 20.48 -10.49 9.54
C ASP A 77 20.94 -9.03 9.40
N GLU A 78 22.11 -8.80 8.81
CA GLU A 78 22.71 -7.48 8.62
C GLU A 78 22.76 -7.09 7.14
N LEU A 79 22.82 -5.79 6.87
CA LEU A 79 22.96 -5.24 5.53
C LEU A 79 24.36 -4.67 5.35
N GLU A 80 25.11 -5.23 4.38
CA GLU A 80 26.47 -4.78 4.04
C GLU A 80 26.44 -3.82 2.86
N CYS A 81 27.04 -2.66 3.03
CA CYS A 81 27.18 -1.65 1.98
C CYS A 81 28.14 -2.11 0.88
N ALA A 82 27.74 -2.01 -0.38
CA ALA A 82 28.53 -2.44 -1.53
C ALA A 82 29.86 -1.69 -1.70
N TYR A 83 29.98 -0.46 -1.14
CA TYR A 83 31.13 0.39 -1.42
C TYR A 83 32.35 0.04 -0.55
N HIS A 84 32.18 0.06 0.79
CA HIS A 84 33.32 -0.17 1.70
C HIS A 84 33.04 -1.27 2.72
N GLY A 85 32.03 -2.11 2.51
CA GLY A 85 31.73 -3.27 3.36
C GLY A 85 31.26 -2.94 4.78
N TRP A 86 30.81 -1.70 5.06
CA TRP A 86 30.23 -1.39 6.34
C TRP A 86 28.93 -2.17 6.52
N ARG A 87 28.74 -2.76 7.68
CA ARG A 87 27.52 -3.51 7.99
C ARG A 87 26.67 -2.79 9.02
N PHE A 88 25.38 -2.95 8.83
CA PHE A 88 24.38 -2.34 9.69
C PHE A 88 23.41 -3.42 10.17
N GLU A 89 23.21 -3.49 11.47
CA GLU A 89 22.22 -4.35 12.11
C GLU A 89 20.80 -3.90 11.75
N SER A 90 19.81 -4.75 12.07
CA SER A 90 18.39 -4.41 11.99
C SER A 90 17.99 -3.19 12.82
N SER A 91 18.76 -2.87 13.85
CA SER A 91 18.63 -1.65 14.67
C SER A 91 19.14 -0.39 13.97
N GLY A 92 19.79 -0.53 12.81
CA GLY A 92 20.45 0.53 12.06
C GLY A 92 21.85 0.88 12.58
N LYS A 93 22.33 0.29 13.67
CA LYS A 93 23.69 0.53 14.19
C LYS A 93 24.74 -0.09 13.28
N CYS A 94 25.88 0.58 13.16
CA CYS A 94 27.05 0.01 12.48
C CYS A 94 27.62 -1.12 13.35
N SER A 95 27.67 -2.34 12.80
CA SER A 95 28.16 -3.55 13.46
C SER A 95 29.56 -3.96 13.02
N HIS A 96 29.99 -3.55 11.81
CA HIS A 96 31.25 -3.96 11.25
C HIS A 96 31.81 -2.94 10.27
N VAL A 97 33.12 -2.72 10.35
CA VAL A 97 33.90 -1.93 9.38
C VAL A 97 35.17 -2.73 9.04
N PRO A 98 35.33 -3.21 7.80
CA PRO A 98 36.38 -4.20 7.47
C PRO A 98 37.81 -3.79 7.76
N TYR A 99 38.11 -2.48 7.75
CA TYR A 99 39.45 -1.95 7.91
C TYR A 99 39.73 -1.43 9.34
N LEU A 100 38.81 -1.62 10.29
CA LEU A 100 39.05 -1.34 11.67
C LEU A 100 39.64 -2.56 12.37
N GLY A 101 40.73 -2.33 13.16
CA GLY A 101 41.25 -3.36 14.06
C GLY A 101 40.30 -3.67 15.19
N ASN A 102 40.44 -4.85 15.80
CA ASN A 102 39.56 -5.31 16.89
C ASN A 102 39.53 -4.39 18.10
N ASP A 103 40.59 -3.60 18.33
CA ASP A 103 40.71 -2.65 19.44
C ASP A 103 40.16 -1.24 19.12
N GLN A 104 39.70 -1.03 17.90
CA GLN A 104 39.18 0.27 17.47
C GLN A 104 37.68 0.34 17.63
N LYS A 105 37.22 1.49 18.12
CA LYS A 105 35.79 1.75 18.30
C LYS A 105 35.08 1.92 16.97
N LEU A 106 33.96 1.19 16.81
CA LEU A 106 33.08 1.38 15.65
C LEU A 106 32.51 2.81 15.60
N PRO A 107 32.24 3.32 14.39
CA PRO A 107 31.54 4.59 14.24
C PRO A 107 30.20 4.60 14.98
N SER A 108 29.89 5.72 15.64
CA SER A 108 28.61 5.89 16.35
C SER A 108 27.43 6.25 15.44
N CYS A 109 27.58 6.08 14.11
CA CYS A 109 26.53 6.36 13.15
C CYS A 109 25.42 5.32 13.19
N GLN A 110 24.22 5.75 12.87
CA GLN A 110 23.03 4.91 12.82
C GLN A 110 22.22 5.25 11.56
N VAL A 111 21.76 4.22 10.88
CA VAL A 111 20.80 4.33 9.77
C VAL A 111 19.40 4.35 10.38
N GLN A 112 18.52 5.17 9.85
CA GLN A 112 17.12 5.17 10.28
C GLN A 112 16.46 3.82 9.97
N THR A 113 15.66 3.32 10.90
CA THR A 113 14.92 2.07 10.76
C THR A 113 13.41 2.31 10.80
N PHE A 114 12.66 1.44 10.13
CA PHE A 114 11.21 1.54 10.05
C PHE A 114 10.56 0.23 10.52
N PRO A 115 9.47 0.28 11.29
CA PRO A 115 8.65 -0.89 11.56
C PRO A 115 8.12 -1.48 10.26
N VAL A 116 8.19 -2.81 10.14
CA VAL A 116 7.67 -3.57 8.99
C VAL A 116 6.90 -4.78 9.47
N GLN A 117 5.89 -5.16 8.70
CA GLN A 117 5.13 -6.39 8.87
C GLN A 117 4.92 -7.05 7.51
N GLU A 118 4.94 -8.38 7.47
CA GLU A 118 4.55 -9.13 6.28
C GLU A 118 3.16 -9.74 6.54
N ARG A 119 2.17 -9.33 5.75
CA ARG A 119 0.78 -9.73 5.93
C ARG A 119 0.02 -9.71 4.61
N HIS A 120 -0.81 -10.70 4.35
CA HIS A 120 -1.65 -10.80 3.15
C HIS A 120 -0.85 -10.71 1.84
N GLY A 121 0.36 -11.29 1.80
CA GLY A 121 1.22 -11.26 0.62
C GLY A 121 1.89 -9.92 0.33
N PHE A 122 1.78 -8.95 1.23
CA PHE A 122 2.40 -7.63 1.14
C PHE A 122 3.35 -7.36 2.31
N ILE A 123 4.33 -6.51 2.04
CA ILE A 123 5.20 -5.91 3.03
C ILE A 123 4.62 -4.53 3.36
N TRP A 124 4.25 -4.35 4.62
CA TRP A 124 3.73 -3.11 5.17
C TRP A 124 4.83 -2.40 5.94
N LEU A 125 4.91 -1.08 5.77
CA LEU A 125 5.90 -0.23 6.40
C LEU A 125 5.21 0.94 7.11
N PHE A 126 5.69 1.25 8.31
CA PHE A 126 5.22 2.38 9.11
C PHE A 126 6.32 3.46 9.18
N PRO A 127 6.17 4.59 8.45
CA PRO A 127 7.24 5.59 8.34
C PRO A 127 7.34 6.55 9.54
N GLY A 128 6.31 6.61 10.38
CA GLY A 128 6.19 7.56 11.47
C GLY A 128 6.81 7.15 12.80
N ASP A 129 6.19 7.60 13.89
CA ASP A 129 6.63 7.28 15.25
C ASP A 129 6.47 5.78 15.53
N LYS A 130 7.59 5.10 15.75
CA LYS A 130 7.64 3.65 15.99
C LYS A 130 6.77 3.19 17.17
N SER A 131 6.57 4.06 18.16
CA SER A 131 5.73 3.74 19.34
C SER A 131 4.26 3.56 18.97
N LEU A 132 3.81 4.19 17.88
CA LEU A 132 2.44 4.12 17.38
C LEU A 132 2.20 2.92 16.46
N ALA A 133 3.25 2.32 15.92
CA ALA A 133 3.14 1.21 14.98
C ALA A 133 2.40 -0.01 15.54
N ASN A 134 2.46 -0.23 16.84
CA ASN A 134 1.75 -1.34 17.50
C ASN A 134 0.32 -0.99 17.93
N LEU A 135 -0.11 0.27 17.75
CA LEU A 135 -1.46 0.74 18.11
C LEU A 135 -2.41 0.74 16.91
N ILE A 136 -1.87 0.63 15.71
CA ILE A 136 -2.60 0.66 14.45
C ILE A 136 -2.20 -0.59 13.65
N ASP A 137 -3.17 -1.39 13.23
CA ASP A 137 -2.92 -2.52 12.36
C ASP A 137 -2.89 -2.11 10.88
N PRO A 138 -2.11 -2.80 10.03
CA PRO A 138 -2.28 -2.73 8.58
C PRO A 138 -3.69 -3.10 8.15
N LEU A 139 -4.09 -2.63 6.97
CA LEU A 139 -5.40 -2.98 6.40
C LEU A 139 -5.59 -4.50 6.35
N GLU A 140 -6.70 -4.96 6.93
CA GLU A 140 -7.12 -6.36 6.83
C GLU A 140 -7.67 -6.69 5.45
N ILE A 141 -7.25 -7.85 4.94
CA ILE A 141 -7.76 -8.44 3.69
C ILE A 141 -8.26 -9.86 4.02
N PRO A 142 -9.45 -10.01 4.60
CA PRO A 142 -9.94 -11.32 5.08
C PRO A 142 -10.07 -12.37 3.99
N GLU A 143 -10.22 -11.94 2.74
CA GLU A 143 -10.38 -12.81 1.59
C GLU A 143 -9.04 -13.36 1.04
N TRP A 144 -7.90 -12.84 1.50
CA TRP A 144 -6.59 -13.17 0.92
C TRP A 144 -6.29 -14.67 0.88
N GLU A 145 -6.51 -15.37 1.96
CA GLU A 145 -6.26 -16.81 2.07
C GLU A 145 -7.55 -17.62 2.22
N HIS A 146 -8.68 -17.00 1.94
CA HIS A 146 -9.97 -17.66 2.11
C HIS A 146 -10.27 -18.58 0.93
N LEU A 147 -10.62 -19.84 1.21
CA LEU A 147 -10.81 -20.92 0.22
C LEU A 147 -11.84 -20.60 -0.88
N ASN A 148 -12.78 -19.72 -0.61
CA ASN A 148 -13.84 -19.36 -1.56
C ASN A 148 -13.47 -18.19 -2.47
N TYR A 149 -12.29 -17.58 -2.31
CA TYR A 149 -11.86 -16.45 -3.11
C TYR A 149 -10.62 -16.78 -3.93
N ILE A 150 -10.56 -16.19 -5.12
CA ILE A 150 -9.37 -16.17 -5.97
C ILE A 150 -8.89 -14.73 -6.02
N ALA A 151 -7.68 -14.49 -5.53
CA ALA A 151 -7.07 -13.17 -5.56
C ALA A 151 -6.14 -13.02 -6.76
N THR A 152 -6.19 -11.85 -7.39
CA THR A 152 -5.24 -11.42 -8.42
C THR A 152 -4.67 -10.06 -8.02
N ILE A 153 -3.40 -9.82 -8.35
CA ILE A 153 -2.73 -8.54 -8.06
C ILE A 153 -2.30 -7.90 -9.37
N SER A 154 -2.67 -6.63 -9.53
CA SER A 154 -2.14 -5.76 -10.59
C SER A 154 -1.43 -4.57 -9.98
N VAL A 155 -0.31 -4.15 -10.55
CA VAL A 155 0.43 -2.97 -10.13
C VAL A 155 0.33 -1.92 -11.22
N ILE A 156 -0.21 -0.75 -10.88
CA ILE A 156 -0.40 0.36 -11.80
C ILE A 156 0.43 1.54 -11.30
N LYS A 157 1.27 2.10 -12.18
CA LYS A 157 2.04 3.31 -11.88
C LYS A 157 1.37 4.51 -12.53
N CYS A 158 0.94 5.48 -11.72
CA CYS A 158 0.32 6.71 -12.18
C CYS A 158 1.24 7.91 -11.94
N ARG A 159 1.34 8.82 -12.92
CA ARG A 159 2.04 10.11 -12.78
C ARG A 159 1.05 11.19 -12.31
N ALA A 160 0.53 11.00 -11.10
CA ALA A 160 -0.43 11.92 -10.50
C ALA A 160 -0.25 11.90 -8.98
N HIS A 161 -0.62 12.99 -8.32
CA HIS A 161 -0.70 12.99 -6.86
C HIS A 161 -1.75 11.96 -6.41
N TYR A 162 -1.47 11.23 -5.33
CA TYR A 162 -2.33 10.11 -4.88
C TYR A 162 -3.77 10.54 -4.58
N SER A 163 -4.01 11.81 -4.18
CA SER A 163 -5.36 12.31 -3.93
C SER A 163 -6.28 12.24 -5.14
N TYR A 164 -5.73 12.38 -6.37
CA TYR A 164 -6.54 12.20 -7.58
C TYR A 164 -7.03 10.77 -7.76
N LEU A 165 -6.22 9.80 -7.34
CA LEU A 165 -6.64 8.40 -7.34
C LEU A 165 -7.76 8.17 -6.32
N VAL A 166 -7.63 8.75 -5.12
CA VAL A 166 -8.66 8.66 -4.08
C VAL A 166 -9.96 9.32 -4.56
N GLU A 167 -9.89 10.56 -5.09
CA GLU A 167 -11.05 11.27 -5.64
C GLU A 167 -11.75 10.42 -6.71
N ASN A 168 -10.99 9.86 -7.66
CA ASN A 168 -11.53 9.02 -8.72
C ASN A 168 -12.15 7.72 -8.18
N LEU A 169 -11.47 7.05 -7.25
CA LEU A 169 -11.96 5.80 -6.67
C LEU A 169 -13.20 5.97 -5.80
N MET A 170 -13.40 7.14 -5.20
CA MET A 170 -14.59 7.46 -4.39
C MET A 170 -15.76 7.98 -5.23
N ASP A 171 -15.53 8.44 -6.46
CA ASP A 171 -16.58 8.92 -7.36
C ASP A 171 -17.21 7.76 -8.14
N MET A 172 -18.34 7.27 -7.69
CA MET A 172 -19.08 6.21 -8.40
C MET A 172 -19.85 6.72 -9.62
N HIS A 173 -19.98 8.04 -9.80
CA HIS A 173 -20.75 8.61 -10.91
C HIS A 173 -19.99 8.68 -12.22
N HIS A 174 -18.64 8.68 -12.19
CA HIS A 174 -17.83 8.66 -13.41
C HIS A 174 -17.87 7.31 -14.14
N GLY A 175 -18.47 6.30 -13.56
CA GLY A 175 -18.52 4.94 -14.08
C GLY A 175 -19.00 4.84 -15.53
N HIS A 176 -19.88 5.75 -15.99
CA HIS A 176 -20.34 5.81 -17.38
C HIS A 176 -19.20 6.02 -18.40
N LEU A 177 -18.04 6.53 -17.96
CA LEU A 177 -16.86 6.72 -18.81
C LEU A 177 -16.14 5.39 -19.11
N HIS A 178 -16.37 4.36 -18.31
CA HIS A 178 -15.77 3.03 -18.48
C HIS A 178 -16.53 2.13 -19.46
N GLN A 179 -17.68 2.58 -19.95
CA GLN A 179 -18.50 1.87 -20.94
C GLN A 179 -18.78 0.41 -20.54
N ASP A 180 -18.38 -0.54 -21.39
CA ASP A 180 -18.60 -1.97 -21.18
C ASP A 180 -17.74 -2.62 -20.09
N TRP A 181 -16.74 -1.94 -19.57
CA TRP A 181 -15.84 -2.48 -18.54
C TRP A 181 -16.30 -2.21 -17.10
N GLN A 182 -17.40 -1.50 -16.95
CA GLN A 182 -17.94 -1.21 -15.62
C GLN A 182 -18.77 -2.39 -15.10
N ALA A 183 -18.49 -2.80 -13.85
CA ALA A 183 -19.19 -3.89 -13.19
C ALA A 183 -20.59 -3.52 -12.68
N TRP A 184 -20.88 -2.23 -12.55
CA TRP A 184 -22.15 -1.71 -12.05
C TRP A 184 -22.66 -0.54 -12.88
N ALA A 185 -23.95 -0.27 -12.77
CA ALA A 185 -24.62 0.87 -13.37
C ALA A 185 -25.58 1.51 -12.36
N ALA A 186 -26.02 2.74 -12.64
CA ALA A 186 -27.04 3.46 -11.88
C ALA A 186 -26.82 3.45 -10.37
N ALA A 187 -25.58 3.67 -9.92
CA ALA A 187 -25.25 3.74 -8.50
C ALA A 187 -25.98 4.93 -7.83
N LYS A 188 -26.76 4.64 -6.80
CA LYS A 188 -27.45 5.64 -5.97
C LYS A 188 -26.90 5.55 -4.56
N LEU A 189 -26.37 6.67 -4.05
CA LEU A 189 -25.93 6.77 -2.68
C LEU A 189 -27.11 6.59 -1.72
N ILE A 190 -26.99 5.67 -0.79
CA ILE A 190 -28.00 5.36 0.23
C ILE A 190 -27.58 5.92 1.57
N ASP A 191 -26.30 5.75 1.93
CA ASP A 191 -25.77 6.19 3.21
C ASP A 191 -24.30 6.56 3.08
N LEU A 192 -23.84 7.47 3.95
CA LEU A 192 -22.46 7.94 4.05
C LEU A 192 -22.09 8.11 5.51
N SER A 193 -21.03 7.49 5.92
CA SER A 193 -20.43 7.70 7.25
C SER A 193 -18.95 8.05 7.13
N GLU A 194 -18.46 8.90 8.03
CA GLU A 194 -17.08 9.35 8.01
C GLU A 194 -16.50 9.52 9.42
N ASN A 195 -15.21 9.31 9.54
CA ASN A 195 -14.41 9.69 10.68
C ASN A 195 -13.03 10.20 10.21
N GLU A 196 -12.11 10.46 11.13
CA GLU A 196 -10.80 11.07 10.82
C GLU A 196 -9.98 10.32 9.74
N TYR A 197 -10.09 8.98 9.68
CA TYR A 197 -9.26 8.15 8.80
C TYR A 197 -10.06 7.25 7.86
N ARG A 198 -11.39 7.37 7.88
CA ARG A 198 -12.25 6.47 7.13
C ARG A 198 -13.50 7.18 6.62
N VAL A 199 -13.84 6.89 5.38
CA VAL A 199 -15.13 7.26 4.75
C VAL A 199 -15.74 6.00 4.20
N ASP A 200 -16.98 5.70 4.58
CA ASP A 200 -17.76 4.58 4.04
C ASP A 200 -18.97 5.13 3.30
N ALA A 201 -19.11 4.78 2.04
CA ALA A 201 -20.23 5.13 1.18
C ALA A 201 -20.95 3.85 0.73
N TYR A 202 -22.25 3.82 0.99
CA TYR A 202 -23.12 2.69 0.66
C TYR A 202 -24.04 3.08 -0.50
N TYR A 203 -23.94 2.31 -1.58
CA TYR A 203 -24.73 2.52 -2.78
C TYR A 203 -25.63 1.34 -3.04
N GLN A 204 -26.82 1.62 -3.56
CA GLN A 204 -27.60 0.65 -4.31
C GLN A 204 -27.25 0.82 -5.79
N ALA A 205 -26.78 -0.23 -6.40
CA ALA A 205 -26.40 -0.24 -7.81
C ALA A 205 -27.13 -1.34 -8.56
N GLN A 206 -26.95 -1.37 -9.87
CA GLN A 206 -27.33 -2.49 -10.71
C GLN A 206 -26.05 -3.18 -11.19
N SER A 207 -25.96 -4.49 -11.03
CA SER A 207 -24.80 -5.27 -11.46
C SER A 207 -25.17 -6.19 -12.62
N TYR A 208 -24.18 -6.44 -13.48
CA TYR A 208 -24.27 -7.46 -14.53
C TYR A 208 -23.79 -8.83 -14.02
N TYR A 209 -23.14 -8.89 -12.88
CA TYR A 209 -22.53 -10.11 -12.37
C TYR A 209 -23.46 -10.80 -11.37
N LYS A 210 -23.84 -12.03 -11.67
CA LYS A 210 -24.51 -12.92 -10.73
C LYS A 210 -23.51 -13.91 -10.15
N ILE A 211 -23.83 -14.42 -8.97
CA ILE A 211 -23.05 -15.40 -8.18
C ILE A 211 -22.83 -16.73 -8.94
N ASP A 212 -23.64 -17.04 -9.93
CA ASP A 212 -23.38 -18.19 -10.80
C ASP A 212 -22.11 -17.95 -11.63
N LYS A 213 -21.02 -18.60 -11.22
CA LYS A 213 -19.67 -18.38 -11.73
C LYS A 213 -19.58 -18.54 -13.27
N ILE A 214 -20.25 -19.52 -13.83
CA ILE A 214 -20.24 -19.78 -15.27
C ILE A 214 -20.97 -18.67 -16.01
N TRP A 215 -22.14 -18.28 -15.51
CA TRP A 215 -22.94 -17.22 -16.11
C TRP A 215 -22.24 -15.86 -16.03
N SER A 216 -21.56 -15.57 -14.93
CA SER A 216 -20.76 -14.35 -14.79
C SER A 216 -19.61 -14.27 -15.79
N ILE A 217 -18.93 -15.37 -16.06
CA ILE A 217 -17.88 -15.45 -17.09
C ILE A 217 -18.49 -15.21 -18.48
N CYS A 218 -19.63 -15.83 -18.79
CA CYS A 218 -20.32 -15.61 -20.06
C CYS A 218 -20.72 -14.15 -20.25
N GLN A 219 -21.24 -13.49 -19.22
CA GLN A 219 -21.60 -12.07 -19.27
C GLN A 219 -20.39 -11.14 -19.41
N LEU A 220 -19.23 -11.54 -18.88
CA LEU A 220 -17.98 -10.80 -19.04
C LEU A 220 -17.52 -10.83 -20.51
N VAL A 221 -17.57 -12.01 -21.13
CA VAL A 221 -17.11 -12.24 -22.51
C VAL A 221 -18.11 -11.74 -23.56
N PHE A 222 -19.40 -11.91 -23.28
CA PHE A 222 -20.49 -11.56 -24.19
C PHE A 222 -21.40 -10.47 -23.61
N PRO A 223 -21.13 -9.17 -23.89
CA PRO A 223 -21.92 -8.06 -23.36
C PRO A 223 -23.43 -8.16 -23.65
N SER A 224 -23.81 -8.79 -24.76
CA SER A 224 -25.21 -9.01 -25.13
C SER A 224 -26.00 -9.93 -24.19
N LEU A 225 -25.29 -10.72 -23.35
CA LEU A 225 -25.92 -11.59 -22.36
C LEU A 225 -26.08 -10.93 -20.98
N ARG A 226 -25.64 -9.68 -20.83
CA ARG A 226 -25.69 -8.96 -19.56
C ARG A 226 -27.13 -8.69 -19.13
N GLN A 227 -27.46 -9.16 -17.94
CA GLN A 227 -28.73 -8.90 -17.28
C GLN A 227 -28.49 -8.11 -16.01
N LEU A 228 -29.10 -6.94 -15.90
CA LEU A 228 -29.03 -6.11 -14.72
C LEU A 228 -29.85 -6.69 -13.57
N HIS A 229 -29.29 -6.70 -12.38
CA HIS A 229 -29.98 -7.02 -11.14
C HIS A 229 -29.53 -6.06 -10.02
N PRO A 230 -30.39 -5.74 -9.05
CA PRO A 230 -30.02 -4.90 -7.91
C PRO A 230 -28.90 -5.54 -7.10
N GLU A 231 -27.90 -4.74 -6.74
CA GLU A 231 -26.77 -5.19 -5.93
C GLU A 231 -26.30 -4.06 -5.00
N ALA A 232 -25.77 -4.43 -3.84
CA ALA A 232 -25.14 -3.49 -2.93
C ALA A 232 -23.70 -3.21 -3.40
N LEU A 233 -23.36 -1.95 -3.53
CA LEU A 233 -22.00 -1.49 -3.82
C LEU A 233 -21.52 -0.66 -2.62
N ASN A 234 -20.54 -1.18 -1.90
CA ASN A 234 -19.92 -0.49 -0.78
C ASN A 234 -18.53 -0.01 -1.19
N VAL A 235 -18.24 1.22 -0.85
CA VAL A 235 -16.97 1.86 -1.17
C VAL A 235 -16.44 2.49 0.10
N SER A 236 -15.22 2.15 0.46
CA SER A 236 -14.58 2.64 1.68
C SER A 236 -13.21 3.21 1.37
N TYR A 237 -12.96 4.43 1.80
CA TYR A 237 -11.61 4.93 1.94
C TYR A 237 -11.15 4.68 3.38
N ILE A 238 -10.12 3.88 3.55
CA ILE A 238 -9.51 3.52 4.84
C ILE A 238 -8.06 3.93 4.75
N TYR A 239 -7.75 5.13 5.24
CA TYR A 239 -6.45 5.76 5.01
C TYR A 239 -5.26 4.78 5.19
N PRO A 240 -4.32 4.72 4.23
CA PRO A 240 -4.27 5.41 2.95
C PRO A 240 -4.89 4.61 1.79
N ASN A 241 -5.66 3.58 2.05
CA ASN A 241 -6.12 2.58 1.11
C ASN A 241 -7.60 2.78 0.73
N TRP A 242 -8.01 2.14 -0.35
CA TRP A 242 -9.39 2.11 -0.80
C TRP A 242 -9.88 0.68 -0.98
N VAL A 243 -11.12 0.43 -0.60
CA VAL A 243 -11.76 -0.88 -0.67
C VAL A 243 -13.13 -0.73 -1.30
N SER A 244 -13.49 -1.63 -2.20
CA SER A 244 -14.85 -1.72 -2.72
C SER A 244 -15.34 -3.16 -2.71
N SER A 245 -16.64 -3.33 -2.46
CA SER A 245 -17.31 -4.60 -2.62
C SER A 245 -18.58 -4.45 -3.43
N LEU A 246 -18.76 -5.30 -4.44
CA LEU A 246 -19.99 -5.45 -5.19
C LEU A 246 -20.64 -6.77 -4.77
N GLY A 247 -21.74 -6.66 -4.03
CA GLY A 247 -22.32 -7.81 -3.36
C GLY A 247 -21.39 -8.45 -2.34
N LYS A 248 -21.51 -9.79 -2.22
CA LYS A 248 -20.68 -10.58 -1.29
C LYS A 248 -19.43 -11.17 -1.95
N ASP A 249 -19.43 -11.29 -3.26
CA ASP A 249 -18.50 -12.17 -3.97
C ASP A 249 -17.37 -11.43 -4.68
N PHE A 250 -17.49 -10.13 -4.91
CA PHE A 250 -16.49 -9.36 -5.62
C PHE A 250 -15.98 -8.22 -4.74
N LYS A 251 -14.65 -8.20 -4.52
CA LYS A 251 -13.96 -7.17 -3.74
C LYS A 251 -12.72 -6.68 -4.44
N ILE A 252 -12.45 -5.39 -4.30
CA ILE A 252 -11.26 -4.73 -4.80
C ILE A 252 -10.59 -4.02 -3.63
N TYR A 253 -9.30 -4.22 -3.49
CA TYR A 253 -8.44 -3.50 -2.57
C TYR A 253 -7.41 -2.70 -3.38
N CYS A 254 -7.46 -1.39 -3.28
CA CYS A 254 -6.45 -0.52 -3.87
C CYS A 254 -5.51 -0.04 -2.76
N LEU A 255 -4.31 -0.63 -2.74
CA LEU A 255 -3.27 -0.26 -1.80
C LEU A 255 -2.42 0.84 -2.43
N LEU A 256 -2.49 2.03 -1.86
CA LEU A 256 -1.86 3.22 -2.44
C LEU A 256 -0.45 3.40 -1.87
N LEU A 257 0.53 3.50 -2.75
CA LEU A 257 1.91 3.82 -2.41
C LEU A 257 2.29 5.19 -2.99
N PRO A 258 2.19 6.27 -2.22
CA PRO A 258 2.64 7.59 -2.62
C PRO A 258 4.17 7.62 -2.72
N ILE A 259 4.70 7.98 -3.90
CA ILE A 259 6.16 8.03 -4.12
C ILE A 259 6.67 9.46 -3.95
N ASN A 260 5.93 10.45 -4.46
CA ASN A 260 6.25 11.88 -4.45
C ASN A 260 4.99 12.74 -4.66
#